data_bc6a4c6bcd4c4bdcab45da4bff61f1ad
#
_entry.id   bc6a4c6bcd4c4bdcab45da4bff61f1ad
#
_cell.length_a   1.000
_cell.length_b   1.000
_cell.length_c   1.000
_cell.angle_alpha   90.00
_cell.angle_beta   90.00
_cell.angle_gamma   90.00
#
_symmetry.space_group_name_H-M   'P 1'
#
loop_
_entity.id
_entity.type
_entity.pdbx_description
1 polymer ?
#
loop_
_entity_poly.entity_id
_entity_poly.type
_entity_poly.pdbx_seq_one_letter_code
_entity_poly.pdbx_strand_id
1 'polypeptide(L)'
;VTSLPDDGILTILATGPLTSPALLEDLSQKIGQKNLSFFDASAPIVKKSSIDFSKAYFKSRYDQDDGSYINCPFTKDEYYAFVRELLGAQKALLHEFDTHYFEGCLPVEVIASRGGETLRHGPLKPFGLVTPEHPKPYAVVKFREDTKLGVAIPHRRLKLRQ
;
A
#
# COMPACT_ATOMS: atom_id res chain seq x y z
N VAL A 1 14.85 20.63 -7.83
CA VAL A 1 16.32 20.53 -7.69
C VAL A 1 16.75 19.26 -8.40
N THR A 2 17.72 19.37 -9.31
CA THR A 2 18.19 18.25 -10.15
C THR A 2 19.64 17.87 -9.85
N SER A 3 20.33 18.63 -8.99
CA SER A 3 21.71 18.38 -8.57
C SER A 3 21.93 18.85 -7.14
N LEU A 4 22.89 18.27 -6.47
CA LEU A 4 23.36 18.72 -5.16
C LEU A 4 24.26 19.96 -5.30
N PRO A 5 24.19 20.91 -4.36
CA PRO A 5 25.14 22.03 -4.33
C PRO A 5 26.57 21.52 -4.14
N ASP A 6 27.51 22.22 -4.71
CA ASP A 6 28.94 21.88 -4.63
C ASP A 6 29.71 23.05 -3.95
N ASP A 7 29.17 23.49 -2.82
CA ASP A 7 29.61 24.66 -2.07
C ASP A 7 30.38 24.29 -0.78
N GLY A 8 30.62 23.01 -0.54
CA GLY A 8 31.28 22.49 0.65
C GLY A 8 30.46 22.57 1.93
N ILE A 9 29.18 22.94 1.84
CA ILE A 9 28.27 23.02 2.98
C ILE A 9 27.62 21.66 3.25
N LEU A 10 27.45 21.29 4.52
CA LEU A 10 26.73 20.08 4.90
C LEU A 10 25.29 20.15 4.39
N THR A 11 24.95 19.24 3.48
CA THR A 11 23.63 19.18 2.87
C THR A 11 22.86 17.98 3.38
N ILE A 12 21.61 18.19 3.81
CA ILE A 12 20.67 17.11 4.16
C ILE A 12 19.69 16.93 3.00
N LEU A 13 19.68 15.71 2.43
CA LEU A 13 18.74 15.33 1.38
C LEU A 13 17.52 14.64 1.99
N ALA A 14 16.34 15.25 1.88
CA ALA A 14 15.08 14.74 2.43
C ALA A 14 13.95 14.79 1.38
N THR A 15 14.23 14.39 0.15
CA THR A 15 13.31 14.49 -1.00
C THR A 15 12.27 13.35 -1.06
N GLY A 16 12.45 12.32 -0.22
CA GLY A 16 11.52 11.18 -0.15
C GLY A 16 11.56 10.25 -1.37
N PRO A 17 10.56 9.37 -1.52
CA PRO A 17 10.58 8.30 -2.51
C PRO A 17 10.37 8.77 -3.96
N LEU A 18 9.92 10.00 -4.17
CA LEU A 18 9.71 10.60 -5.49
C LEU A 18 10.89 11.50 -5.92
N THR A 19 12.08 11.21 -5.46
CA THR A 19 13.31 11.90 -5.87
C THR A 19 13.49 11.81 -7.39
N SER A 20 13.77 12.94 -8.04
CA SER A 20 13.92 12.97 -9.49
C SER A 20 15.11 12.11 -9.96
N PRO A 21 15.00 11.45 -11.12
CA PRO A 21 16.10 10.64 -11.66
C PRO A 21 17.41 11.42 -11.79
N ALA A 22 17.35 12.69 -12.21
CA ALA A 22 18.53 13.54 -12.36
C ALA A 22 19.25 13.80 -11.04
N LEU A 23 18.50 14.08 -9.94
CA LEU A 23 19.08 14.25 -8.60
C LEU A 23 19.66 12.95 -8.07
N LEU A 24 19.02 11.81 -8.37
CA LEU A 24 19.50 10.49 -7.98
C LEU A 24 20.83 10.14 -8.69
N GLU A 25 20.94 10.46 -9.97
CA GLU A 25 22.15 10.25 -10.75
C GLU A 25 23.32 11.09 -10.21
N ASP A 26 23.08 12.39 -9.96
CA ASP A 26 24.09 13.29 -9.39
C ASP A 26 24.55 12.81 -8.00
N LEU A 27 23.60 12.37 -7.15
CA LEU A 27 23.90 11.78 -5.85
C LEU A 27 24.75 10.52 -5.98
N SER A 28 24.39 9.59 -6.89
CA SER A 28 25.10 8.35 -7.12
C SER A 28 26.56 8.59 -7.57
N GLN A 29 26.77 9.59 -8.42
CA GLN A 29 28.10 9.99 -8.85
C GLN A 29 28.93 10.55 -7.70
N LYS A 30 28.35 11.44 -6.88
CA LYS A 30 29.06 12.12 -5.77
C LYS A 30 29.45 11.17 -4.64
N ILE A 31 28.62 10.18 -4.32
CA ILE A 31 28.91 9.19 -3.26
C ILE A 31 29.59 7.93 -3.77
N GLY A 32 29.78 7.79 -5.10
CA GLY A 32 30.43 6.64 -5.71
C GLY A 32 29.65 5.31 -5.58
N GLN A 33 28.36 5.36 -5.29
CA GLN A 33 27.51 4.18 -5.18
C GLN A 33 26.53 4.11 -6.37
N LYS A 34 26.65 3.02 -7.14
CA LYS A 34 25.78 2.77 -8.31
C LYS A 34 24.40 2.17 -7.94
N ASN A 35 24.20 1.75 -6.70
CA ASN A 35 23.05 0.96 -6.27
C ASN A 35 22.09 1.75 -5.37
N LEU A 36 21.93 3.05 -5.59
CA LEU A 36 20.89 3.83 -4.93
C LEU A 36 19.56 3.58 -5.64
N SER A 37 18.63 2.95 -4.93
CA SER A 37 17.29 2.69 -5.41
C SER A 37 16.26 3.33 -4.48
N PHE A 38 15.32 4.06 -5.05
CA PHE A 38 14.18 4.60 -4.32
C PHE A 38 12.93 3.79 -4.67
N PHE A 39 12.27 3.27 -3.65
CA PHE A 39 11.02 2.56 -3.84
C PHE A 39 9.86 3.53 -3.58
N ASP A 40 9.00 3.68 -4.58
CA ASP A 40 7.69 4.27 -4.33
C ASP A 40 6.85 3.27 -3.56
N ALA A 41 6.68 3.56 -2.27
CA ALA A 41 5.89 2.76 -1.36
C ALA A 41 4.52 3.42 -1.09
N SER A 42 4.06 4.30 -1.98
CA SER A 42 2.76 4.97 -1.86
C SER A 42 1.65 3.93 -1.81
N ALA A 43 0.78 4.06 -0.81
CA ALA A 43 -0.45 3.28 -0.78
C ALA A 43 -1.44 3.86 -1.81
N PRO A 44 -2.24 3.04 -2.50
CA PRO A 44 -3.26 3.55 -3.40
C PRO A 44 -4.28 4.38 -2.61
N ILE A 45 -4.65 5.51 -3.19
CA ILE A 45 -5.60 6.45 -2.61
C ILE A 45 -6.90 6.35 -3.39
N VAL A 46 -8.03 6.15 -2.68
CA VAL A 46 -9.36 6.14 -3.27
C VAL A 46 -10.20 7.30 -2.70
N LYS A 47 -11.08 7.85 -3.51
CA LYS A 47 -12.03 8.85 -3.04
C LYS A 47 -13.03 8.21 -2.09
N LYS A 48 -13.30 8.83 -0.94
CA LYS A 48 -14.30 8.33 0.02
C LYS A 48 -15.68 8.16 -0.64
N SER A 49 -16.04 9.06 -1.56
CA SER A 49 -17.29 8.99 -2.32
C SER A 49 -17.39 7.80 -3.29
N SER A 50 -16.29 7.12 -3.59
CA SER A 50 -16.30 5.89 -4.42
C SER A 50 -16.54 4.62 -3.61
N ILE A 51 -16.62 4.72 -2.28
CA ILE A 51 -16.86 3.59 -1.41
C ILE A 51 -18.36 3.39 -1.23
N ASP A 52 -18.83 2.19 -1.47
CA ASP A 52 -20.22 1.79 -1.23
C ASP A 52 -20.44 1.51 0.27
N PHE A 53 -20.94 2.51 0.99
CA PHE A 53 -21.24 2.39 2.41
C PHE A 53 -22.47 1.54 2.74
N SER A 54 -23.20 1.00 1.75
CA SER A 54 -24.17 -0.05 2.00
C SER A 54 -23.53 -1.39 2.32
N LYS A 55 -22.23 -1.56 1.95
CA LYS A 55 -21.43 -2.77 2.17
C LYS A 55 -20.25 -2.53 3.11
N ALA A 56 -19.71 -1.32 3.11
CA ALA A 56 -18.56 -0.95 3.95
C ALA A 56 -19.02 -0.39 5.29
N TYR A 57 -18.23 -0.59 6.34
CA TYR A 57 -18.54 -0.12 7.69
C TYR A 57 -17.30 0.44 8.39
N PHE A 58 -17.55 1.33 9.37
CA PHE A 58 -16.49 1.87 10.21
C PHE A 58 -16.25 0.96 11.40
N LYS A 59 -15.04 0.50 11.59
CA LYS A 59 -14.61 -0.20 12.80
C LYS A 59 -13.10 -0.23 12.95
N SER A 60 -12.62 0.03 14.15
CA SER A 60 -11.23 -0.22 14.53
C SER A 60 -11.09 -1.55 15.23
N ARG A 61 -9.91 -2.18 15.17
CA ARG A 61 -9.62 -3.36 15.99
C ARG A 61 -9.56 -2.94 17.46
N TYR A 62 -9.98 -3.84 18.32
CA TYR A 62 -9.95 -3.66 19.80
C TYR A 62 -10.89 -2.59 20.33
N ASP A 63 -12.03 -2.34 19.65
CA ASP A 63 -13.08 -1.41 20.07
C ASP A 63 -12.58 0.01 20.42
N GLN A 64 -11.41 0.38 19.91
CA GLN A 64 -10.97 1.78 19.88
C GLN A 64 -11.73 2.48 18.76
N ASP A 65 -12.92 2.93 19.07
CA ASP A 65 -13.89 3.45 18.11
C ASP A 65 -13.59 4.92 17.79
N ASP A 66 -12.47 5.15 17.09
CA ASP A 66 -12.12 6.46 16.58
C ASP A 66 -12.70 6.75 15.18
N GLY A 67 -13.44 5.78 14.59
CA GLY A 67 -14.03 5.90 13.27
C GLY A 67 -13.03 6.05 12.11
N SER A 68 -11.73 5.88 12.38
CA SER A 68 -10.66 6.16 11.42
C SER A 68 -10.50 5.11 10.33
N TYR A 69 -11.17 3.97 10.45
CA TYR A 69 -11.00 2.87 9.51
C TYR A 69 -12.30 2.45 8.86
N ILE A 70 -12.26 2.37 7.53
CA ILE A 70 -13.34 1.87 6.69
C ILE A 70 -13.00 0.44 6.31
N ASN A 71 -13.91 -0.49 6.58
CA ASN A 71 -13.73 -1.91 6.32
C ASN A 71 -14.67 -2.34 5.20
N CYS A 72 -14.10 -2.94 4.15
CA CYS A 72 -14.83 -3.50 3.03
C CYS A 72 -14.76 -5.04 3.14
N PRO A 73 -15.83 -5.70 3.62
CA PRO A 73 -15.85 -7.13 3.80
C PRO A 73 -15.98 -7.85 2.46
N PHE A 74 -15.41 -9.02 2.36
CA PHE A 74 -15.60 -9.96 1.26
C PHE A 74 -16.32 -11.22 1.75
N THR A 75 -17.22 -11.72 0.94
CA THR A 75 -17.61 -13.12 0.94
C THR A 75 -16.46 -13.97 0.37
N LYS A 76 -16.57 -15.30 0.47
CA LYS A 76 -15.56 -16.21 -0.09
C LYS A 76 -15.40 -16.02 -1.61
N ASP A 77 -16.51 -15.94 -2.33
CA ASP A 77 -16.51 -15.83 -3.78
C ASP A 77 -15.97 -14.48 -4.26
N GLU A 78 -16.35 -13.39 -3.60
CA GLU A 78 -15.81 -12.05 -3.86
C GLU A 78 -14.31 -11.99 -3.59
N TYR A 79 -13.84 -12.65 -2.54
CA TYR A 79 -12.40 -12.72 -2.23
C TYR A 79 -11.61 -13.40 -3.35
N TYR A 80 -12.07 -14.56 -3.81
CA TYR A 80 -11.36 -15.25 -4.91
C TYR A 80 -11.49 -14.52 -6.24
N ALA A 81 -12.61 -13.85 -6.50
CA ALA A 81 -12.75 -12.98 -7.65
C ALA A 81 -11.72 -11.83 -7.58
N PHE A 82 -11.62 -11.15 -6.43
CA PHE A 82 -10.62 -10.10 -6.20
C PHE A 82 -9.19 -10.59 -6.40
N VAL A 83 -8.81 -11.75 -5.82
CA VAL A 83 -7.46 -12.32 -5.98
C VAL A 83 -7.17 -12.62 -7.45
N ARG A 84 -8.12 -13.17 -8.19
CA ARG A 84 -7.97 -13.45 -9.62
C ARG A 84 -7.76 -12.20 -10.44
N GLU A 85 -8.58 -11.15 -10.22
CA GLU A 85 -8.46 -9.86 -10.88
C GLU A 85 -7.12 -9.19 -10.55
N LEU A 86 -6.71 -9.21 -9.27
CA LEU A 86 -5.43 -8.67 -8.81
C LEU A 86 -4.24 -9.32 -9.49
N LEU A 87 -4.26 -10.65 -9.64
CA LEU A 87 -3.17 -11.41 -10.29
C LEU A 87 -3.15 -11.21 -11.80
N GLY A 88 -4.32 -11.00 -12.42
CA GLY A 88 -4.48 -10.73 -13.85
C GLY A 88 -4.29 -9.27 -14.24
N ALA A 89 -4.24 -8.34 -13.28
CA ALA A 89 -4.12 -6.92 -13.55
C ALA A 89 -2.79 -6.56 -14.23
N GLN A 90 -2.84 -5.52 -15.06
CA GLN A 90 -1.63 -4.96 -15.66
C GLN A 90 -0.70 -4.44 -14.55
N LYS A 91 0.53 -4.89 -14.55
CA LYS A 91 1.55 -4.48 -13.58
C LYS A 91 2.38 -3.33 -14.14
N ALA A 92 2.85 -2.45 -13.26
CA ALA A 92 3.84 -1.45 -13.63
C ALA A 92 5.13 -2.14 -14.14
N LEU A 93 5.85 -1.47 -15.03
CA LEU A 93 7.15 -1.95 -15.48
C LEU A 93 8.08 -2.06 -14.26
N LEU A 94 8.66 -3.25 -14.08
CA LEU A 94 9.61 -3.53 -13.02
C LEU A 94 11.02 -3.17 -13.47
N HIS A 95 11.74 -2.41 -12.67
CA HIS A 95 13.20 -2.28 -12.81
C HIS A 95 13.88 -3.47 -12.12
N GLU A 96 15.11 -3.79 -12.47
CA GLU A 96 15.86 -4.93 -11.88
C GLU A 96 15.89 -4.89 -10.35
N PHE A 97 16.06 -3.70 -9.75
CA PHE A 97 16.08 -3.52 -8.30
C PHE A 97 14.72 -3.72 -7.64
N ASP A 98 13.61 -3.64 -8.38
CA ASP A 98 12.25 -3.88 -7.89
C ASP A 98 11.97 -5.35 -7.56
N THR A 99 12.84 -6.26 -7.96
CA THR A 99 12.71 -7.70 -7.69
C THR A 99 13.21 -8.09 -6.30
N HIS A 100 14.00 -7.23 -5.64
CA HIS A 100 14.48 -7.44 -4.27
C HIS A 100 13.49 -6.88 -3.27
N TYR A 101 12.55 -7.71 -2.84
CA TYR A 101 11.53 -7.32 -1.87
C TYR A 101 12.01 -7.46 -0.44
N PHE A 102 11.70 -6.46 0.37
CA PHE A 102 11.78 -6.60 1.82
C PHE A 102 10.52 -7.31 2.33
N GLU A 103 10.66 -8.44 3.01
CA GLU A 103 9.54 -9.29 3.44
C GLU A 103 8.47 -8.55 4.27
N GLY A 104 8.87 -7.56 5.06
CA GLY A 104 7.94 -6.73 5.83
C GLY A 104 7.12 -5.73 5.00
N CYS A 105 7.43 -5.55 3.70
CA CYS A 105 6.85 -4.54 2.82
C CYS A 105 6.48 -5.07 1.43
N LEU A 106 6.09 -6.33 1.33
CA LEU A 106 5.71 -6.95 0.06
C LEU A 106 4.51 -6.25 -0.58
N PRO A 107 4.55 -6.04 -1.90
CA PRO A 107 3.37 -5.66 -2.67
C PRO A 107 2.25 -6.71 -2.54
N VAL A 108 1.01 -6.26 -2.59
CA VAL A 108 -0.15 -7.14 -2.38
C VAL A 108 -0.25 -8.24 -3.44
N GLU A 109 0.09 -7.93 -4.68
CA GLU A 109 0.11 -8.89 -5.79
C GLU A 109 1.20 -9.96 -5.61
N VAL A 110 2.33 -9.62 -4.97
CA VAL A 110 3.39 -10.58 -4.63
C VAL A 110 2.92 -11.51 -3.52
N ILE A 111 2.23 -10.98 -2.52
CA ILE A 111 1.62 -11.82 -1.46
C ILE A 111 0.57 -12.74 -2.07
N ALA A 112 -0.30 -12.22 -2.95
CA ALA A 112 -1.34 -13.02 -3.62
C ALA A 112 -0.77 -14.15 -4.47
N SER A 113 0.35 -13.92 -5.16
CA SER A 113 0.99 -14.95 -6.02
C SER A 113 1.59 -16.12 -5.24
N ARG A 114 1.82 -15.95 -3.94
CA ARG A 114 2.34 -17.02 -3.06
C ARG A 114 1.27 -18.05 -2.68
N GLY A 115 0.01 -17.76 -2.95
CA GLY A 115 -1.11 -18.69 -2.71
C GLY A 115 -2.45 -17.99 -2.52
N GLY A 116 -3.54 -18.64 -2.90
CA GLY A 116 -4.89 -18.05 -2.88
C GLY A 116 -5.37 -17.57 -1.51
N GLU A 117 -4.83 -18.13 -0.41
CA GLU A 117 -5.23 -17.78 0.96
C GLU A 117 -4.26 -16.81 1.66
N THR A 118 -3.12 -16.47 1.04
CA THR A 118 -2.07 -15.69 1.70
C THR A 118 -2.54 -14.29 2.11
N LEU A 119 -3.35 -13.62 1.29
CA LEU A 119 -3.92 -12.32 1.63
C LEU A 119 -4.88 -12.40 2.81
N ARG A 120 -5.74 -13.43 2.84
CA ARG A 120 -6.73 -13.64 3.91
C ARG A 120 -6.07 -13.93 5.27
N HIS A 121 -4.99 -14.67 5.29
CA HIS A 121 -4.21 -14.95 6.51
C HIS A 121 -3.21 -13.84 6.86
N GLY A 122 -2.98 -12.91 5.94
CA GLY A 122 -2.08 -11.77 6.06
C GLY A 122 -2.80 -10.43 6.16
N PRO A 123 -2.63 -9.55 5.16
CA PRO A 123 -3.12 -8.17 5.21
C PRO A 123 -4.65 -8.03 5.24
N LEU A 124 -5.39 -8.99 4.68
CA LEU A 124 -6.86 -8.97 4.63
C LEU A 124 -7.52 -9.80 5.74
N LYS A 125 -6.79 -10.15 6.79
CA LYS A 125 -7.32 -10.94 7.90
C LYS A 125 -8.47 -10.21 8.61
N PRO A 126 -9.67 -10.85 8.74
CA PRO A 126 -10.87 -10.20 9.29
C PRO A 126 -10.88 -10.11 10.82
N PHE A 127 -9.79 -10.47 11.49
CA PHE A 127 -9.70 -10.56 12.95
C PHE A 127 -10.03 -9.22 13.64
N GLY A 128 -10.98 -9.25 14.58
CA GLY A 128 -11.40 -8.05 15.33
C GLY A 128 -12.26 -7.06 14.53
N LEU A 129 -12.76 -7.45 13.35
CA LEU A 129 -13.55 -6.60 12.46
C LEU A 129 -14.98 -7.14 12.24
N VAL A 130 -15.45 -7.95 13.16
CA VAL A 130 -16.79 -8.56 13.13
C VAL A 130 -17.83 -7.56 13.64
N THR A 131 -18.96 -7.44 12.96
CA THR A 131 -20.14 -6.68 13.41
C THR A 131 -21.40 -7.57 13.37
N PRO A 132 -22.52 -7.18 14.00
CA PRO A 132 -23.76 -7.93 13.90
C PRO A 132 -24.22 -8.16 12.45
N GLU A 133 -24.04 -7.16 11.59
CA GLU A 133 -24.39 -7.21 10.16
C GLU A 133 -23.38 -8.05 9.36
N HIS A 134 -22.12 -8.10 9.81
CA HIS A 134 -21.04 -8.85 9.19
C HIS A 134 -20.39 -9.80 10.19
N PRO A 135 -21.10 -10.87 10.62
CA PRO A 135 -20.65 -11.73 11.71
C PRO A 135 -19.47 -12.62 11.34
N LYS A 136 -19.26 -12.88 10.06
CA LYS A 136 -18.16 -13.74 9.57
C LYS A 136 -17.68 -13.32 8.18
N PRO A 137 -17.08 -12.13 8.01
CA PRO A 137 -16.48 -11.79 6.73
C PRO A 137 -15.34 -12.77 6.41
N TYR A 138 -15.25 -13.21 5.17
CA TYR A 138 -14.19 -14.12 4.75
C TYR A 138 -12.83 -13.45 4.74
N ALA A 139 -12.77 -12.21 4.24
CA ALA A 139 -11.62 -11.32 4.27
C ALA A 139 -12.11 -9.87 4.37
N VAL A 140 -11.25 -8.93 4.73
CA VAL A 140 -11.60 -7.51 4.83
C VAL A 140 -10.48 -6.65 4.26
N VAL A 141 -10.81 -5.82 3.29
CA VAL A 141 -9.95 -4.69 2.90
C VAL A 141 -10.21 -3.54 3.87
N LYS A 142 -9.15 -2.99 4.43
CA LYS A 142 -9.21 -1.95 5.43
C LYS A 142 -8.55 -0.68 4.91
N PHE A 143 -9.34 0.39 4.80
CA PHE A 143 -8.87 1.72 4.47
C PHE A 143 -8.73 2.58 5.72
N ARG A 144 -7.76 3.46 5.72
CA ARG A 144 -7.61 4.49 6.73
C ARG A 144 -8.00 5.84 6.15
N GLU A 145 -8.83 6.60 6.85
CA GLU A 145 -9.06 7.99 6.52
C GLU A 145 -7.82 8.81 6.90
N ASP A 146 -7.17 9.43 5.90
CA ASP A 146 -5.90 10.13 6.11
C ASP A 146 -6.07 11.65 6.21
N THR A 147 -7.13 12.19 5.62
CA THR A 147 -7.42 13.63 5.61
C THR A 147 -8.90 13.92 5.74
N LYS A 148 -9.23 15.14 6.23
CA LYS A 148 -10.61 15.65 6.24
C LYS A 148 -11.23 15.79 4.84
N LEU A 149 -10.43 15.68 3.78
CA LEU A 149 -10.88 15.73 2.39
C LEU A 149 -11.54 14.43 1.90
N GLY A 150 -11.67 13.43 2.78
CA GLY A 150 -12.40 12.20 2.46
C GLY A 150 -11.65 11.23 1.56
N VAL A 151 -10.33 11.24 1.59
CA VAL A 151 -9.47 10.30 0.87
C VAL A 151 -9.15 9.14 1.79
N ALA A 152 -9.52 7.93 1.40
CA ALA A 152 -9.18 6.72 2.15
C ALA A 152 -7.91 6.09 1.59
N ILE A 153 -6.96 5.76 2.47
CA ILE A 153 -5.73 5.08 2.12
C ILE A 153 -5.78 3.65 2.66
N PRO A 154 -5.42 2.63 1.87
CA PRO A 154 -5.30 1.28 2.38
C PRO A 154 -4.34 1.21 3.56
N HIS A 155 -4.66 0.41 4.54
CA HIS A 155 -3.77 0.16 5.68
C HIS A 155 -2.37 -0.27 5.19
N ARG A 156 -1.31 0.16 5.87
CA ARG A 156 0.13 0.04 5.53
C ARG A 156 0.62 -1.28 4.92
N ARG A 157 -0.18 -2.33 4.95
CA ARG A 157 0.17 -3.66 4.39
C ARG A 157 -0.38 -3.93 2.99
N LEU A 158 -1.23 -3.05 2.46
CA LEU A 158 -1.72 -3.13 1.08
C LEU A 158 -0.95 -2.11 0.25
N LYS A 159 0.08 -2.55 -0.43
CA LYS A 159 0.83 -1.75 -1.40
C LYS A 159 0.47 -2.29 -2.78
N LEU A 160 -0.42 -1.57 -3.47
CA LEU A 160 -0.59 -1.75 -4.91
C LEU A 160 0.50 -0.91 -5.58
N ARG A 161 1.20 -1.49 -6.54
CA ARG A 161 2.07 -0.71 -7.42
C ARG A 161 1.20 0.04 -8.42
N GLN A 162 1.43 1.32 -8.53
CA GLN A 162 0.87 2.15 -9.61
C GLN A 162 1.60 1.86 -10.91
#